data_0f7071fc6bd075737344fea9fd9a65b4
#
_entry.id   0f7071fc6bd075737344fea9fd9a65b4
#
_cell.length_a   1.000
_cell.length_b   1.000
_cell.length_c   1.000
_cell.angle_alpha   90.00
_cell.angle_beta   90.00
_cell.angle_gamma   90.00
#
_symmetry.space_group_name_H-M   'P 1'
#
loop_
_entity.id
_entity.type
_entity.pdbx_description
1 polymer ?
#
loop_
_entity_poly.entity_id
_entity_poly.type
_entity_poly.pdbx_seq_one_letter_code
_entity_poly.pdbx_strand_id
1 'polypeptide(L)'
;MTGQDVLGPDGRVVGRLADLTIRLGAQGGPHLVERLLVQRHRAPDLLVPWAAIESFENTCVLMRGSDDPISFAIPSTAEALRDDEILLVRDVIDSQIVDVVGQRLARVADVVLTRTANERLELVGVEVGFGGVLRRLGLHRLAARTDEDVVAWTDLHLTSERGHSVQLATPRSAVHHLNEASLAALVSKLDTESATEILLAAGPGVAADVVRIAHPVVSERVLRAMSDHDAAQIVAALPAEHASRWRTRLARSPVLLGRRFIRSRVWPRRGLTPTGRRGAAGGATP
;
A
#
# COMPACT_ATOMS: atom_id res chain seq x y z
N MET A 1 -4.28 18.15 6.98
CA MET A 1 -5.61 18.01 6.32
C MET A 1 -6.53 17.09 7.12
N THR A 2 -6.11 15.91 7.54
CA THR A 2 -6.94 15.04 8.42
C THR A 2 -7.15 15.67 9.78
N GLY A 3 -8.32 15.40 10.39
CA GLY A 3 -8.71 15.96 11.69
C GLY A 3 -9.40 17.32 11.63
N GLN A 4 -9.57 17.91 10.44
CA GLN A 4 -10.34 19.14 10.24
C GLN A 4 -11.81 18.92 10.52
N ASP A 5 -12.47 19.94 11.04
CA ASP A 5 -13.93 19.89 11.24
C ASP A 5 -14.65 19.98 9.89
N VAL A 6 -15.64 19.12 9.72
CA VAL A 6 -16.59 19.16 8.59
C VAL A 6 -17.87 19.79 9.08
N LEU A 7 -18.24 20.90 8.44
CA LEU A 7 -19.40 21.69 8.80
C LEU A 7 -20.57 21.37 7.87
N GLY A 8 -21.74 21.18 8.44
CA GLY A 8 -22.97 21.10 7.69
C GLY A 8 -23.40 22.45 7.12
N PRO A 9 -24.50 22.46 6.34
CA PRO A 9 -25.04 23.69 5.77
C PRO A 9 -25.47 24.74 6.81
N ASP A 10 -25.77 24.27 8.01
CA ASP A 10 -26.16 25.13 9.15
C ASP A 10 -24.96 25.66 9.96
N GLY A 11 -23.75 25.39 9.50
CA GLY A 11 -22.49 25.76 10.14
C GLY A 11 -22.12 24.92 11.37
N ARG A 12 -22.90 23.88 11.69
CA ARG A 12 -22.59 22.97 12.80
C ARG A 12 -21.60 21.91 12.39
N VAL A 13 -20.78 21.49 13.34
CA VAL A 13 -19.83 20.39 13.12
C VAL A 13 -20.59 19.08 12.97
N VAL A 14 -20.47 18.47 11.80
CA VAL A 14 -21.04 17.17 11.44
C VAL A 14 -20.11 16.03 11.88
N GLY A 15 -18.81 16.25 11.78
CA GLY A 15 -17.78 15.29 12.13
C GLY A 15 -16.39 15.83 11.79
N ARG A 16 -15.40 14.94 11.73
CA ARG A 16 -14.02 15.28 11.36
C ARG A 16 -13.57 14.53 10.12
N LEU A 17 -12.86 15.22 9.26
CA LEU A 17 -12.25 14.61 8.09
C LEU A 17 -11.22 13.55 8.52
N ALA A 18 -11.53 12.30 8.23
CA ALA A 18 -10.66 11.16 8.53
C ALA A 18 -9.79 10.76 7.33
N ASP A 19 -10.36 10.74 6.11
CA ASP A 19 -9.68 10.28 4.91
C ASP A 19 -10.30 10.87 3.64
N LEU A 20 -9.61 10.70 2.53
CA LEU A 20 -10.05 11.08 1.19
C LEU A 20 -9.99 9.87 0.28
N THR A 21 -10.96 9.71 -0.61
CA THR A 21 -10.93 8.63 -1.60
C THR A 21 -10.56 9.14 -2.97
N ILE A 22 -9.85 8.31 -3.71
CA ILE A 22 -9.63 8.45 -5.15
C ILE A 22 -10.05 7.18 -5.86
N ARG A 23 -10.36 7.30 -7.16
CA ARG A 23 -10.55 6.15 -8.04
C ARG A 23 -9.29 5.94 -8.88
N LEU A 24 -8.84 4.69 -8.94
CA LEU A 24 -7.77 4.26 -9.85
C LEU A 24 -8.35 3.96 -11.23
N GLY A 25 -9.10 4.91 -11.76
CA GLY A 25 -10.01 4.69 -12.88
C GLY A 25 -9.33 4.45 -14.22
N ALA A 26 -10.05 3.74 -15.05
CA ALA A 26 -9.69 3.15 -16.33
C ALA A 26 -9.33 4.13 -17.47
N GLN A 27 -9.31 5.44 -17.29
CA GLN A 27 -9.31 6.38 -18.42
C GLN A 27 -8.06 7.25 -18.56
N GLY A 28 -7.02 7.08 -17.73
CA GLY A 28 -5.80 7.92 -17.81
C GLY A 28 -6.07 9.40 -17.59
N GLY A 29 -7.16 9.71 -16.90
CA GLY A 29 -7.52 11.05 -16.45
C GLY A 29 -6.88 11.38 -15.10
N PRO A 30 -7.08 12.61 -14.61
CA PRO A 30 -6.58 13.05 -13.32
C PRO A 30 -7.17 12.19 -12.18
N HIS A 31 -6.35 11.86 -11.19
CA HIS A 31 -6.78 11.13 -10.00
C HIS A 31 -7.45 12.09 -9.00
N LEU A 32 -8.70 12.42 -9.28
CA LEU A 32 -9.46 13.38 -8.49
C LEU A 32 -9.96 12.74 -7.19
N VAL A 33 -10.00 13.53 -6.13
CA VAL A 33 -10.70 13.14 -4.90
C VAL A 33 -12.19 13.03 -5.20
N GLU A 34 -12.75 11.86 -4.90
CA GLU A 34 -14.14 11.52 -5.20
C GLU A 34 -15.06 11.71 -4.00
N ARG A 35 -14.61 11.26 -2.84
CA ARG A 35 -15.41 11.29 -1.61
C ARG A 35 -14.52 11.60 -0.41
N LEU A 36 -15.13 12.13 0.64
CA LEU A 36 -14.54 12.41 1.95
C LEU A 36 -15.09 11.41 2.96
N LEU A 37 -14.21 10.73 3.68
CA LEU A 37 -14.59 9.95 4.86
C LEU A 37 -14.60 10.88 6.07
N VAL A 38 -15.79 11.06 6.64
CA VAL A 38 -16.01 11.91 7.82
C VAL A 38 -16.33 11.04 9.02
N GLN A 39 -15.44 11.03 9.98
CA GLN A 39 -15.60 10.28 11.22
C GLN A 39 -16.51 11.05 12.20
N ARG A 40 -17.43 10.33 12.81
CA ARG A 40 -18.38 10.88 13.78
C ARG A 40 -18.24 10.21 15.14
N HIS A 41 -18.38 11.01 16.21
CA HIS A 41 -18.37 10.46 17.56
C HIS A 41 -19.74 9.83 17.87
N ARG A 42 -19.75 8.54 18.19
CA ARG A 42 -20.98 7.78 18.59
C ARG A 42 -22.10 7.77 17.53
N ALA A 43 -21.77 7.94 16.28
CA ALA A 43 -22.71 7.85 15.16
C ALA A 43 -22.01 7.19 13.96
N PRO A 44 -22.75 6.62 12.99
CA PRO A 44 -22.16 6.07 11.78
C PRO A 44 -21.31 7.11 11.04
N ASP A 45 -20.18 6.70 10.48
CA ASP A 45 -19.34 7.55 9.66
C ASP A 45 -20.08 7.96 8.37
N LEU A 46 -19.64 9.05 7.77
CA LEU A 46 -20.21 9.52 6.51
C LEU A 46 -19.18 9.35 5.39
N LEU A 47 -19.68 9.01 4.20
CA LEU A 47 -18.87 9.00 2.98
C LEU A 47 -19.46 10.03 2.01
N VAL A 48 -19.00 11.27 2.16
CA VAL A 48 -19.54 12.46 1.51
C VAL A 48 -18.94 12.61 0.11
N PRO A 49 -19.75 12.63 -0.97
CA PRO A 49 -19.24 12.85 -2.31
C PRO A 49 -18.69 14.28 -2.48
N TRP A 50 -17.65 14.46 -3.30
CA TRP A 50 -17.07 15.78 -3.55
C TRP A 50 -18.12 16.79 -4.06
N ALA A 51 -19.11 16.34 -4.81
CA ALA A 51 -20.19 17.19 -5.30
C ALA A 51 -21.02 17.85 -4.19
N ALA A 52 -21.07 17.24 -2.99
CA ALA A 52 -21.73 17.80 -1.81
C ALA A 52 -20.85 18.75 -0.99
N ILE A 53 -19.63 19.03 -1.45
CA ILE A 53 -18.70 19.98 -0.82
C ILE A 53 -18.85 21.34 -1.50
N GLU A 54 -19.06 22.36 -0.69
CA GLU A 54 -19.10 23.76 -1.13
C GLU A 54 -17.70 24.37 -1.14
N SER A 55 -16.97 24.21 -0.03
CA SER A 55 -15.59 24.66 0.05
C SER A 55 -14.72 23.67 0.84
N PHE A 56 -13.46 23.57 0.45
CA PHE A 56 -12.44 22.77 1.10
C PHE A 56 -11.24 23.65 1.42
N GLU A 57 -11.10 24.04 2.68
CA GLU A 57 -10.06 24.93 3.16
C GLU A 57 -9.12 24.22 4.14
N ASN A 58 -8.01 24.87 4.50
CA ASN A 58 -7.02 24.30 5.43
C ASN A 58 -7.56 24.16 6.87
N THR A 59 -8.61 24.88 7.22
CA THR A 59 -9.15 24.92 8.58
C THR A 59 -10.42 24.10 8.75
N CYS A 60 -11.28 24.07 7.73
CA CYS A 60 -12.54 23.35 7.75
C CYS A 60 -13.00 22.98 6.34
N VAL A 61 -13.96 22.06 6.28
CA VAL A 61 -14.67 21.67 5.05
C VAL A 61 -16.13 22.05 5.24
N LEU A 62 -16.71 22.78 4.26
CA LEU A 62 -18.11 23.17 4.27
C LEU A 62 -18.92 22.34 3.28
N MET A 63 -20.02 21.74 3.76
CA MET A 63 -20.97 21.02 2.92
C MET A 63 -22.00 21.96 2.30
N ARG A 64 -22.48 21.61 1.11
CA ARG A 64 -23.52 22.39 0.40
C ARG A 64 -24.85 22.38 1.14
N GLY A 65 -25.57 23.50 1.04
CA GLY A 65 -26.83 23.72 1.75
C GLY A 65 -28.01 22.83 1.32
N SER A 66 -27.89 22.07 0.23
CA SER A 66 -28.98 21.22 -0.29
C SER A 66 -29.00 19.81 0.28
N ASP A 67 -27.93 19.37 0.96
CA ASP A 67 -27.74 17.97 1.30
C ASP A 67 -27.85 17.73 2.80
N ASP A 68 -28.71 16.78 3.20
CA ASP A 68 -28.73 16.29 4.58
C ASP A 68 -27.49 15.42 4.83
N PRO A 69 -26.59 15.80 5.75
CA PRO A 69 -25.40 15.02 6.06
C PRO A 69 -25.68 13.55 6.40
N ILE A 70 -26.84 13.26 7.00
CA ILE A 70 -27.21 11.90 7.42
C ILE A 70 -27.44 10.98 6.22
N SER A 71 -27.78 11.53 5.06
CA SER A 71 -27.97 10.74 3.82
C SER A 71 -26.69 10.06 3.34
N PHE A 72 -25.53 10.51 3.78
CA PHE A 72 -24.22 9.94 3.46
C PHE A 72 -23.69 8.94 4.49
N ALA A 73 -24.53 8.55 5.47
CA ALA A 73 -24.14 7.60 6.51
C ALA A 73 -23.86 6.22 5.93
N ILE A 74 -22.77 5.61 6.38
CA ILE A 74 -22.34 4.29 5.94
C ILE A 74 -22.25 3.31 7.12
N PRO A 75 -22.65 2.04 6.94
CA PRO A 75 -22.51 1.03 8.01
C PRO A 75 -21.05 0.60 8.21
N SER A 76 -20.30 0.52 7.13
CA SER A 76 -18.89 0.10 7.11
C SER A 76 -18.16 0.80 5.97
N THR A 77 -16.97 1.32 6.25
CA THR A 77 -16.11 1.93 5.23
C THR A 77 -15.70 0.91 4.16
N ALA A 78 -15.41 -0.34 4.56
CA ALA A 78 -14.95 -1.38 3.63
C ALA A 78 -16.03 -1.75 2.61
N GLU A 79 -17.29 -1.84 3.04
CA GLU A 79 -18.43 -2.19 2.18
C GLU A 79 -18.91 -1.01 1.31
N ALA A 80 -18.68 0.22 1.78
CA ALA A 80 -19.11 1.42 1.08
C ALA A 80 -18.15 1.87 -0.03
N LEU A 81 -16.91 1.40 -0.03
CA LEU A 81 -15.94 1.68 -1.08
C LEU A 81 -16.25 0.89 -2.35
N ARG A 82 -16.07 1.55 -3.50
CA ARG A 82 -16.16 0.90 -4.82
C ARG A 82 -14.92 0.02 -5.05
N ASP A 83 -15.01 -0.93 -5.98
CA ASP A 83 -13.91 -1.86 -6.27
C ASP A 83 -12.64 -1.16 -6.76
N ASP A 84 -12.79 -0.04 -7.47
CA ASP A 84 -11.69 0.77 -8.00
C ASP A 84 -11.30 1.95 -7.10
N GLU A 85 -11.77 2.00 -5.86
CA GLU A 85 -11.58 3.12 -4.95
C GLU A 85 -10.67 2.77 -3.78
N ILE A 86 -9.74 3.65 -3.47
CA ILE A 86 -8.82 3.55 -2.33
C ILE A 86 -8.89 4.78 -1.44
N LEU A 87 -8.48 4.61 -0.19
CA LEU A 87 -8.36 5.67 0.81
C LEU A 87 -6.90 6.13 0.89
N LEU A 88 -6.69 7.44 0.83
CA LEU A 88 -5.33 8.01 0.78
C LEU A 88 -4.56 7.83 2.09
N VAL A 89 -5.24 7.99 3.24
CA VAL A 89 -4.57 7.85 4.54
C VAL A 89 -4.39 6.38 4.89
N ARG A 90 -5.44 5.58 4.76
CA ARG A 90 -5.41 4.18 5.19
C ARG A 90 -4.57 3.29 4.26
N ASP A 91 -4.71 3.47 2.94
CA ASP A 91 -4.17 2.53 1.97
C ASP A 91 -2.85 3.00 1.34
N VAL A 92 -2.53 4.31 1.44
CA VAL A 92 -1.34 4.91 0.80
C VAL A 92 -0.33 5.41 1.83
N ILE A 93 -0.74 6.24 2.80
CA ILE A 93 0.21 6.77 3.80
C ILE A 93 0.77 5.63 4.66
N ASP A 94 2.07 5.71 4.97
CA ASP A 94 2.84 4.70 5.70
C ASP A 94 2.94 3.32 5.02
N SER A 95 2.30 3.14 3.84
CA SER A 95 2.48 1.92 3.06
C SER A 95 3.87 1.89 2.39
N GLN A 96 4.34 0.70 2.07
CA GLN A 96 5.45 0.54 1.13
C GLN A 96 4.93 0.71 -0.28
N ILE A 97 5.75 1.33 -1.12
CA ILE A 97 5.52 1.41 -2.56
C ILE A 97 6.74 0.91 -3.31
N VAL A 98 6.53 0.48 -4.52
CA VAL A 98 7.60 0.32 -5.50
C VAL A 98 7.57 1.55 -6.41
N ASP A 99 8.63 2.34 -6.35
CA ASP A 99 8.93 3.35 -7.36
C ASP A 99 9.40 2.60 -8.60
N VAL A 100 8.52 2.56 -9.60
CA VAL A 100 8.73 1.76 -10.82
C VAL A 100 9.84 2.35 -11.67
N VAL A 101 9.93 3.68 -11.77
CA VAL A 101 10.94 4.40 -12.53
C VAL A 101 12.28 4.38 -11.80
N GLY A 102 12.29 4.70 -10.50
CA GLY A 102 13.49 4.67 -9.67
C GLY A 102 13.94 3.27 -9.27
N GLN A 103 13.18 2.22 -9.59
CA GLN A 103 13.45 0.80 -9.28
C GLN A 103 13.81 0.55 -7.80
N ARG A 104 13.15 1.22 -6.89
CA ARG A 104 13.40 1.14 -5.45
C ARG A 104 12.13 0.93 -4.66
N LEU A 105 12.29 0.32 -3.48
CA LEU A 105 11.26 0.31 -2.46
C LEU A 105 11.36 1.60 -1.64
N ALA A 106 10.21 2.24 -1.42
CA ALA A 106 10.13 3.43 -0.60
C ALA A 106 8.89 3.34 0.32
N ARG A 107 8.92 4.10 1.41
CA ARG A 107 7.76 4.25 2.29
C ARG A 107 7.13 5.60 2.06
N VAL A 108 5.82 5.62 1.87
CA VAL A 108 5.07 6.86 1.70
C VAL A 108 5.03 7.62 3.02
N ALA A 109 5.58 8.82 2.99
CA ALA A 109 5.53 9.73 4.13
C ALA A 109 4.30 10.63 4.08
N ASP A 110 3.92 11.10 2.89
CA ASP A 110 2.73 11.93 2.68
C ASP A 110 2.22 11.82 1.23
N VAL A 111 1.01 12.32 0.99
CA VAL A 111 0.41 12.42 -0.35
C VAL A 111 0.47 13.85 -0.85
N VAL A 112 0.77 14.02 -2.12
CA VAL A 112 0.85 15.35 -2.77
C VAL A 112 -0.42 15.59 -3.56
N LEU A 113 -1.24 16.50 -3.04
CA LEU A 113 -2.48 16.93 -3.67
C LEU A 113 -2.33 18.32 -4.25
N THR A 114 -2.89 18.54 -5.44
CA THR A 114 -3.00 19.86 -6.06
C THR A 114 -4.46 20.27 -6.25
N ARG A 115 -4.71 21.56 -6.26
CA ARG A 115 -6.05 22.09 -6.54
C ARG A 115 -6.17 22.36 -8.03
N THR A 116 -7.15 21.77 -8.68
CA THR A 116 -7.43 21.98 -10.10
C THR A 116 -8.16 23.31 -10.32
N ALA A 117 -8.22 23.77 -11.57
CA ALA A 117 -8.96 24.99 -11.95
C ALA A 117 -10.46 24.92 -11.58
N ASN A 118 -11.01 23.71 -11.45
CA ASN A 118 -12.40 23.49 -11.05
C ASN A 118 -12.57 23.28 -9.53
N GLU A 119 -11.63 23.77 -8.73
CA GLU A 119 -11.61 23.68 -7.26
C GLU A 119 -11.64 22.25 -6.71
N ARG A 120 -11.31 21.24 -7.54
CA ARG A 120 -11.18 19.85 -7.08
C ARG A 120 -9.76 19.56 -6.62
N LEU A 121 -9.60 18.58 -5.73
CA LEU A 121 -8.28 18.07 -5.36
C LEU A 121 -7.90 16.90 -6.28
N GLU A 122 -6.67 16.94 -6.77
CA GLU A 122 -6.07 15.91 -7.60
C GLU A 122 -4.83 15.35 -6.92
N LEU A 123 -4.71 14.03 -6.86
CA LEU A 123 -3.51 13.35 -6.41
C LEU A 123 -2.48 13.32 -7.55
N VAL A 124 -1.36 13.99 -7.36
CA VAL A 124 -0.27 14.08 -8.35
C VAL A 124 0.90 13.17 -8.03
N GLY A 125 1.09 12.81 -6.75
CA GLY A 125 2.19 11.94 -6.34
C GLY A 125 2.21 11.68 -4.85
N VAL A 126 3.27 11.04 -4.41
CA VAL A 126 3.54 10.78 -3.00
C VAL A 126 4.94 11.26 -2.63
N GLU A 127 5.06 11.75 -1.42
CA GLU A 127 6.35 12.05 -0.82
C GLU A 127 6.89 10.79 -0.16
N VAL A 128 8.14 10.46 -0.48
CA VAL A 128 8.83 9.31 0.11
C VAL A 128 10.05 9.76 0.90
N GLY A 129 10.40 9.01 1.95
CA GLY A 129 11.55 9.33 2.79
C GLY A 129 11.20 10.01 4.12
N PHE A 130 12.23 10.50 4.82
CA PHE A 130 12.09 11.03 6.17
C PHE A 130 11.60 12.48 6.25
N GLY A 131 11.64 13.24 5.16
CA GLY A 131 11.28 14.65 5.13
C GLY A 131 9.85 14.92 5.61
N GLY A 132 8.88 14.14 5.15
CA GLY A 132 7.49 14.26 5.57
C GLY A 132 7.26 13.90 7.03
N VAL A 133 7.97 12.89 7.55
CA VAL A 133 7.93 12.54 8.99
C VAL A 133 8.43 13.68 9.84
N LEU A 134 9.55 14.31 9.44
CA LEU A 134 10.13 15.45 10.16
C LEU A 134 9.19 16.66 10.15
N ARG A 135 8.50 16.92 9.04
CA ARG A 135 7.48 17.98 8.96
C ARG A 135 6.29 17.74 9.90
N ARG A 136 5.77 16.50 9.96
CA ARG A 136 4.68 16.13 10.91
C ARG A 136 5.10 16.30 12.37
N LEU A 137 6.38 16.09 12.68
CA LEU A 137 6.94 16.30 14.02
C LEU A 137 7.29 17.77 14.32
N GLY A 138 6.97 18.70 13.41
CA GLY A 138 7.27 20.12 13.59
C GLY A 138 8.73 20.50 13.35
N LEU A 139 9.56 19.57 12.88
CA LEU A 139 11.01 19.75 12.66
C LEU A 139 11.29 20.27 11.23
N HIS A 140 10.59 21.30 10.81
CA HIS A 140 10.64 21.87 9.45
C HIS A 140 12.05 22.25 8.98
N ARG A 141 12.94 22.71 9.91
CA ARG A 141 14.33 23.08 9.58
C ARG A 141 15.20 21.87 9.24
N LEU A 142 14.89 20.69 9.77
CA LEU A 142 15.57 19.45 9.45
C LEU A 142 14.98 18.82 8.18
N ALA A 143 13.68 18.95 7.98
CA ALA A 143 13.01 18.51 6.78
C ALA A 143 13.52 19.25 5.52
N ALA A 144 13.83 20.53 5.63
CA ALA A 144 14.38 21.34 4.52
C ALA A 144 15.79 20.93 4.07
N ARG A 145 16.46 20.03 4.80
CA ARG A 145 17.79 19.48 4.47
C ARG A 145 17.74 18.07 3.88
N THR A 146 16.59 17.45 3.89
CA THR A 146 16.36 16.15 3.24
C THR A 146 15.83 16.42 1.84
N ASP A 147 16.45 15.84 0.81
CA ASP A 147 15.93 15.86 -0.55
C ASP A 147 14.48 15.35 -0.53
N GLU A 148 13.57 16.20 -0.98
CA GLU A 148 12.16 15.86 -1.11
C GLU A 148 12.02 14.96 -2.33
N ASP A 149 11.93 13.66 -2.04
CA ASP A 149 11.80 12.64 -3.06
C ASP A 149 10.30 12.44 -3.31
N VAL A 150 9.78 13.12 -4.32
CA VAL A 150 8.39 12.97 -4.76
C VAL A 150 8.35 11.98 -5.92
N VAL A 151 7.59 10.91 -5.74
CA VAL A 151 7.31 9.93 -6.81
C VAL A 151 5.96 10.28 -7.42
N ALA A 152 5.92 10.42 -8.74
CA ALA A 152 4.67 10.67 -9.44
C ALA A 152 3.71 9.49 -9.25
N TRP A 153 2.41 9.78 -9.11
CA TRP A 153 1.40 8.75 -8.85
C TRP A 153 1.37 7.68 -9.95
N THR A 154 1.62 8.06 -11.20
CA THR A 154 1.67 7.16 -12.35
C THR A 154 2.85 6.19 -12.33
N ASP A 155 3.89 6.50 -11.57
CA ASP A 155 5.17 5.80 -11.59
C ASP A 155 5.38 4.88 -10.38
N LEU A 156 4.35 4.74 -9.54
CA LEU A 156 4.42 3.91 -8.34
C LEU A 156 3.47 2.70 -8.39
N HIS A 157 3.85 1.66 -7.65
CA HIS A 157 3.00 0.52 -7.36
C HIS A 157 2.83 0.37 -5.84
N LEU A 158 1.56 0.36 -5.39
CA LEU A 158 1.21 0.18 -3.99
C LEU A 158 1.38 -1.29 -3.59
N THR A 159 1.93 -1.53 -2.40
CA THR A 159 2.04 -2.87 -1.81
C THR A 159 1.05 -3.10 -0.68
N SER A 160 0.20 -2.11 -0.35
CA SER A 160 -0.93 -2.32 0.56
C SER A 160 -1.96 -3.25 -0.09
N GLU A 161 -2.58 -4.12 0.69
CA GLU A 161 -3.52 -5.14 0.21
C GLU A 161 -4.54 -4.57 -0.79
N ARG A 162 -5.28 -3.53 -0.39
CA ARG A 162 -6.28 -2.92 -1.26
C ARG A 162 -5.65 -2.15 -2.43
N GLY A 163 -4.61 -1.37 -2.18
CA GLY A 163 -3.95 -0.59 -3.23
C GLY A 163 -3.35 -1.47 -4.32
N HIS A 164 -2.72 -2.57 -3.92
CA HIS A 164 -2.18 -3.58 -4.82
C HIS A 164 -3.29 -4.22 -5.68
N SER A 165 -4.35 -4.73 -5.05
CA SER A 165 -5.47 -5.39 -5.75
C SER A 165 -6.15 -4.44 -6.75
N VAL A 166 -6.40 -3.19 -6.36
CA VAL A 166 -7.04 -2.21 -7.25
C VAL A 166 -6.13 -1.83 -8.41
N GLN A 167 -4.82 -1.66 -8.17
CA GLN A 167 -3.87 -1.36 -9.26
C GLN A 167 -3.71 -2.51 -10.24
N LEU A 168 -3.69 -3.76 -9.79
CA LEU A 168 -3.65 -4.91 -10.68
C LEU A 168 -4.91 -5.02 -11.55
N ALA A 169 -6.07 -4.69 -11.00
CA ALA A 169 -7.32 -4.64 -11.74
C ALA A 169 -7.41 -3.46 -12.74
N THR A 170 -6.49 -2.48 -12.65
CA THR A 170 -6.48 -1.29 -13.51
C THR A 170 -5.58 -1.50 -14.73
N PRO A 171 -6.10 -1.62 -15.97
CA PRO A 171 -5.30 -1.97 -17.16
C PRO A 171 -4.17 -1.00 -17.51
N ARG A 172 -4.21 0.22 -16.97
CA ARG A 172 -3.22 1.29 -17.22
C ARG A 172 -2.29 1.56 -16.04
N SER A 173 -2.28 0.71 -15.02
CA SER A 173 -1.30 0.87 -13.95
C SER A 173 0.13 0.69 -14.48
N ALA A 174 1.08 1.33 -13.82
CA ALA A 174 2.50 1.30 -14.21
C ALA A 174 3.03 -0.12 -14.40
N VAL A 175 2.52 -1.07 -13.63
CA VAL A 175 2.94 -2.48 -13.66
C VAL A 175 2.64 -3.16 -15.00
N HIS A 176 1.56 -2.77 -15.67
CA HIS A 176 1.17 -3.34 -16.98
C HIS A 176 1.97 -2.77 -18.16
N HIS A 177 2.74 -1.71 -17.93
CA HIS A 177 3.60 -1.07 -18.96
C HIS A 177 5.08 -1.38 -18.76
N LEU A 178 5.44 -2.17 -17.72
CA LEU A 178 6.81 -2.57 -17.48
C LEU A 178 7.30 -3.54 -18.56
N ASN A 179 8.55 -3.33 -19.01
CA ASN A 179 9.25 -4.37 -19.75
C ASN A 179 9.64 -5.52 -18.82
N GLU A 180 10.02 -6.66 -19.41
CA GLU A 180 10.30 -7.90 -18.67
C GLU A 180 11.43 -7.74 -17.64
N ALA A 181 12.44 -6.93 -17.93
CA ALA A 181 13.57 -6.67 -17.03
C ALA A 181 13.14 -5.85 -15.80
N SER A 182 12.36 -4.79 -16.02
CA SER A 182 11.80 -3.97 -14.94
C SER A 182 10.81 -4.76 -14.10
N LEU A 183 9.99 -5.60 -14.73
CA LEU A 183 9.06 -6.48 -14.04
C LEU A 183 9.80 -7.55 -13.20
N ALA A 184 10.90 -8.11 -13.70
CA ALA A 184 11.76 -9.03 -12.94
C ALA A 184 12.40 -8.34 -11.71
N ALA A 185 12.83 -7.09 -11.87
CA ALA A 185 13.35 -6.28 -10.77
C ALA A 185 12.27 -5.99 -9.70
N LEU A 186 11.05 -5.66 -10.12
CA LEU A 186 9.90 -5.45 -9.26
C LEU A 186 9.56 -6.72 -8.47
N VAL A 187 9.35 -7.84 -9.15
CA VAL A 187 9.04 -9.16 -8.55
C VAL A 187 10.10 -9.59 -7.53
N SER A 188 11.36 -9.22 -7.75
CA SER A 188 12.45 -9.52 -6.82
C SER A 188 12.37 -8.76 -5.49
N LYS A 189 11.70 -7.62 -5.47
CA LYS A 189 11.55 -6.73 -4.31
C LYS A 189 10.28 -7.00 -3.51
N LEU A 190 9.27 -7.60 -4.11
CA LEU A 190 7.98 -7.88 -3.50
C LEU A 190 8.00 -9.15 -2.64
N ASP A 191 7.04 -9.26 -1.71
CA ASP A 191 6.71 -10.51 -1.05
C ASP A 191 6.19 -11.55 -2.06
N THR A 192 6.02 -12.79 -1.61
CA THR A 192 5.68 -13.89 -2.51
C THR A 192 4.29 -13.77 -3.09
N GLU A 193 3.33 -13.32 -2.30
CA GLU A 193 1.92 -13.20 -2.70
C GLU A 193 1.75 -12.12 -3.77
N SER A 194 2.20 -10.89 -3.48
CA SER A 194 2.17 -9.77 -4.43
C SER A 194 2.94 -10.06 -5.72
N ALA A 195 4.09 -10.74 -5.63
CA ALA A 195 4.87 -11.13 -6.80
C ALA A 195 4.12 -12.15 -7.68
N THR A 196 3.40 -13.08 -7.04
CA THR A 196 2.57 -14.07 -7.73
C THR A 196 1.41 -13.42 -8.48
N GLU A 197 0.68 -12.52 -7.82
CA GLU A 197 -0.44 -11.80 -8.42
C GLU A 197 -0.02 -10.95 -9.63
N ILE A 198 1.11 -10.25 -9.54
CA ILE A 198 1.67 -9.48 -10.66
C ILE A 198 1.98 -10.38 -11.86
N LEU A 199 2.61 -11.53 -11.64
CA LEU A 199 2.94 -12.43 -12.75
C LEU A 199 1.69 -13.05 -13.39
N LEU A 200 0.67 -13.38 -12.58
CA LEU A 200 -0.62 -13.86 -13.11
C LEU A 200 -1.32 -12.77 -13.93
N ALA A 201 -1.34 -11.53 -13.44
CA ALA A 201 -1.94 -10.40 -14.16
C ALA A 201 -1.20 -10.08 -15.47
N ALA A 202 0.13 -10.25 -15.52
CA ALA A 202 0.93 -10.01 -16.72
C ALA A 202 0.72 -11.08 -17.81
N GLY A 203 0.16 -12.23 -17.45
CA GLY A 203 -0.09 -13.36 -18.35
C GLY A 203 1.11 -14.28 -18.54
N PRO A 204 0.88 -15.52 -19.00
CA PRO A 204 1.89 -16.60 -18.97
C PRO A 204 3.10 -16.33 -19.85
N GLY A 205 2.99 -15.62 -20.97
CA GLY A 205 4.12 -15.27 -21.84
C GLY A 205 5.09 -14.32 -21.17
N VAL A 206 4.59 -13.18 -20.68
CA VAL A 206 5.40 -12.18 -19.97
C VAL A 206 5.97 -12.76 -18.67
N ALA A 207 5.15 -13.52 -17.93
CA ALA A 207 5.61 -14.20 -16.72
C ALA A 207 6.75 -15.19 -16.99
N ALA A 208 6.74 -15.90 -18.12
CA ALA A 208 7.83 -16.79 -18.54
C ALA A 208 9.14 -16.02 -18.80
N ASP A 209 9.05 -14.86 -19.48
CA ASP A 209 10.24 -14.01 -19.69
C ASP A 209 10.79 -13.47 -18.37
N VAL A 210 9.93 -13.05 -17.45
CA VAL A 210 10.33 -12.65 -16.09
C VAL A 210 11.03 -13.80 -15.36
N VAL A 211 10.46 -15.00 -15.38
CA VAL A 211 11.04 -16.21 -14.75
C VAL A 211 12.42 -16.53 -15.34
N ARG A 212 12.62 -16.27 -16.63
CA ARG A 212 13.91 -16.46 -17.32
C ARG A 212 14.95 -15.44 -16.88
N ILE A 213 14.58 -14.19 -16.66
CA ILE A 213 15.47 -13.05 -16.32
C ILE A 213 15.74 -12.97 -14.82
N ALA A 214 14.72 -13.20 -14.00
CA ALA A 214 14.82 -13.06 -12.54
C ALA A 214 15.78 -14.09 -11.93
N HIS A 215 16.27 -13.78 -10.71
CA HIS A 215 17.14 -14.70 -9.99
C HIS A 215 16.41 -16.04 -9.73
N PRO A 216 17.03 -17.20 -9.99
CA PRO A 216 16.38 -18.51 -9.89
C PRO A 216 15.68 -18.81 -8.55
N VAL A 217 16.18 -18.26 -7.44
CA VAL A 217 15.57 -18.40 -6.11
C VAL A 217 14.24 -17.66 -6.04
N VAL A 218 14.16 -16.46 -6.62
CA VAL A 218 12.92 -15.66 -6.68
C VAL A 218 11.90 -16.36 -7.56
N SER A 219 12.30 -16.76 -8.78
CA SER A 219 11.44 -17.48 -9.70
C SER A 219 10.87 -18.78 -9.10
N GLU A 220 11.71 -19.57 -8.39
CA GLU A 220 11.26 -20.78 -7.72
C GLU A 220 10.25 -20.48 -6.60
N ARG A 221 10.54 -19.47 -5.79
CA ARG A 221 9.67 -19.03 -4.70
C ARG A 221 8.27 -18.68 -5.23
N VAL A 222 8.21 -17.90 -6.31
CA VAL A 222 6.95 -17.43 -6.87
C VAL A 222 6.20 -18.56 -7.58
N LEU A 223 6.88 -19.35 -8.42
CA LEU A 223 6.27 -20.51 -9.10
C LEU A 223 5.70 -21.55 -8.13
N ARG A 224 6.34 -21.76 -6.96
CA ARG A 224 5.83 -22.67 -5.94
C ARG A 224 4.66 -22.12 -5.12
N ALA A 225 4.45 -20.81 -5.16
CA ALA A 225 3.33 -20.16 -4.48
C ALA A 225 2.06 -20.12 -5.35
N MET A 226 2.21 -20.31 -6.67
CA MET A 226 1.10 -20.37 -7.63
C MET A 226 0.36 -21.72 -7.53
N SER A 227 -0.83 -21.78 -8.13
CA SER A 227 -1.48 -23.06 -8.39
C SER A 227 -0.63 -23.90 -9.36
N ASP A 228 -0.73 -25.25 -9.27
CA ASP A 228 -0.01 -26.15 -10.19
C ASP A 228 -0.37 -25.86 -11.65
N HIS A 229 -1.59 -25.44 -11.92
CA HIS A 229 -2.07 -25.11 -13.25
C HIS A 229 -1.37 -23.85 -13.80
N ASP A 230 -1.34 -22.77 -13.02
CA ASP A 230 -0.72 -21.50 -13.44
C ASP A 230 0.78 -21.65 -13.61
N ALA A 231 1.45 -22.31 -12.67
CA ALA A 231 2.87 -22.61 -12.77
C ALA A 231 3.20 -23.43 -14.00
N ALA A 232 2.35 -24.43 -14.35
CA ALA A 232 2.52 -25.25 -15.54
C ALA A 232 2.35 -24.43 -16.83
N GLN A 233 1.40 -23.50 -16.88
CA GLN A 233 1.20 -22.61 -18.04
C GLN A 233 2.43 -21.71 -18.26
N ILE A 234 2.95 -21.08 -17.19
CA ILE A 234 4.15 -20.23 -17.27
C ILE A 234 5.36 -21.06 -17.72
N VAL A 235 5.56 -22.26 -17.15
CA VAL A 235 6.66 -23.15 -17.53
C VAL A 235 6.52 -23.65 -18.95
N ALA A 236 5.30 -23.86 -19.46
CA ALA A 236 5.06 -24.26 -20.85
C ALA A 236 5.38 -23.13 -21.85
N ALA A 237 5.24 -21.87 -21.44
CA ALA A 237 5.61 -20.70 -22.26
C ALA A 237 7.11 -20.44 -22.34
N LEU A 238 7.93 -21.09 -21.49
CA LEU A 238 9.39 -20.98 -21.53
C LEU A 238 9.99 -21.72 -22.74
N PRO A 239 11.15 -21.29 -23.27
CA PRO A 239 11.95 -22.08 -24.21
C PRO A 239 12.20 -23.50 -23.66
N ALA A 240 12.22 -24.51 -24.55
CA ALA A 240 12.25 -25.94 -24.18
C ALA A 240 13.32 -26.31 -23.15
N GLU A 241 14.53 -25.77 -23.31
CA GLU A 241 15.65 -25.99 -22.39
C GLU A 241 15.40 -25.44 -20.98
N HIS A 242 14.76 -24.27 -20.86
CA HIS A 242 14.39 -23.69 -19.57
C HIS A 242 13.20 -24.43 -18.96
N ALA A 243 12.20 -24.77 -19.75
CA ALA A 243 11.02 -25.51 -19.31
C ALA A 243 11.39 -26.87 -18.69
N SER A 244 12.32 -27.61 -19.29
CA SER A 244 12.77 -28.91 -18.75
C SER A 244 13.45 -28.76 -17.40
N ARG A 245 14.32 -27.74 -17.24
CA ARG A 245 14.97 -27.43 -15.94
C ARG A 245 13.95 -27.09 -14.87
N TRP A 246 12.97 -26.25 -15.19
CA TRP A 246 11.95 -25.82 -14.23
C TRP A 246 11.03 -26.97 -13.83
N ARG A 247 10.58 -27.82 -14.76
CA ARG A 247 9.81 -29.03 -14.43
C ARG A 247 10.57 -29.93 -13.46
N THR A 248 11.86 -30.20 -13.73
CA THR A 248 12.69 -31.00 -12.82
C THR A 248 12.87 -30.36 -11.47
N ARG A 249 13.01 -29.04 -11.43
CA ARG A 249 13.21 -28.29 -10.18
C ARG A 249 11.96 -28.24 -9.33
N LEU A 250 10.80 -28.00 -9.93
CA LEU A 250 9.51 -27.94 -9.25
C LEU A 250 9.06 -29.33 -8.77
N ALA A 251 9.39 -30.40 -9.50
CA ALA A 251 9.07 -31.78 -9.09
C ALA A 251 9.87 -32.21 -7.85
N ARG A 252 10.99 -31.56 -7.51
CA ARG A 252 11.74 -31.84 -6.30
C ARG A 252 11.04 -31.20 -5.11
N SER A 253 10.86 -31.96 -4.01
CA SER A 253 10.37 -31.39 -2.75
C SER A 253 11.32 -30.27 -2.30
N PRO A 254 10.81 -29.11 -1.92
CA PRO A 254 11.66 -28.03 -1.42
C PRO A 254 12.38 -28.53 -0.17
N VAL A 255 13.69 -28.37 -0.13
CA VAL A 255 14.46 -28.54 1.10
C VAL A 255 14.09 -27.34 1.98
N LEU A 256 13.06 -27.52 2.80
CA LEU A 256 12.59 -26.52 3.75
C LEU A 256 13.60 -26.36 4.89
N LEU A 257 14.67 -25.63 4.62
CA LEU A 257 15.40 -24.91 5.67
C LEU A 257 14.54 -23.69 6.05
N GLY A 258 13.43 -23.97 6.74
CA GLY A 258 12.46 -22.92 7.10
C GLY A 258 13.10 -21.89 8.03
N ARG A 259 12.62 -20.64 7.96
CA ARG A 259 12.95 -19.54 8.88
C ARG A 259 12.90 -19.96 10.37
N ARG A 260 12.09 -20.94 10.72
CA ARG A 260 12.03 -21.53 12.09
C ARG A 260 13.31 -22.27 12.47
N PHE A 261 13.92 -23.01 11.55
CA PHE A 261 15.17 -23.74 11.83
C PHE A 261 16.34 -22.78 12.05
N ILE A 262 16.47 -21.74 11.20
CA ILE A 262 17.52 -20.74 11.35
C ILE A 262 17.34 -19.95 12.65
N ARG A 263 16.11 -19.49 12.96
CA ARG A 263 15.84 -18.75 14.22
C ARG A 263 16.05 -19.57 15.48
N SER A 264 15.72 -20.85 15.47
CA SER A 264 15.82 -21.68 16.70
C SER A 264 17.24 -22.16 16.97
N ARG A 265 18.09 -22.34 15.94
CA ARG A 265 19.46 -22.86 16.11
C ARG A 265 20.57 -21.81 16.04
N VAL A 266 20.41 -20.75 15.23
CA VAL A 266 21.48 -19.74 15.03
C VAL A 266 21.34 -18.57 16.00
N TRP A 267 20.14 -18.26 16.45
CA TRP A 267 19.86 -17.18 17.42
C TRP A 267 19.04 -17.72 18.60
N PRO A 268 19.71 -18.36 19.59
CA PRO A 268 19.01 -18.67 20.84
C PRO A 268 18.55 -17.34 21.46
N ARG A 269 17.26 -17.24 21.77
CA ARG A 269 16.74 -16.12 22.54
C ARG A 269 17.57 -16.07 23.83
N ARG A 270 18.31 -15.00 24.08
CA ARG A 270 18.86 -14.70 25.40
C ARG A 270 17.65 -14.64 26.34
N GLY A 271 17.48 -15.68 27.14
CA GLY A 271 16.51 -15.69 28.22
C GLY A 271 16.84 -14.49 29.12
N LEU A 272 15.90 -13.59 29.28
CA LEU A 272 15.90 -12.67 30.40
C LEU A 272 15.81 -13.55 31.66
N THR A 273 16.93 -13.78 32.31
CA THR A 273 16.96 -14.33 33.65
C THR A 273 16.22 -13.36 34.56
N PRO A 274 15.12 -13.78 35.23
CA PRO A 274 14.51 -12.91 36.23
C PRO A 274 15.54 -12.74 37.35
N THR A 275 15.94 -11.49 37.61
CA THR A 275 16.76 -11.08 38.74
C THR A 275 16.05 -11.56 40.01
N GLY A 276 16.61 -12.61 40.64
CA GLY A 276 16.15 -13.12 41.90
C GLY A 276 16.19 -12.05 42.99
N ARG A 277 15.05 -11.79 43.54
CA ARG A 277 14.83 -10.97 44.72
C ARG A 277 15.57 -11.67 45.89
N ARG A 278 16.70 -11.13 46.29
CA ARG A 278 17.37 -11.52 47.54
C ARG A 278 16.45 -11.15 48.71
N GLY A 279 15.83 -12.14 49.30
CA GLY A 279 15.16 -11.98 50.58
C GLY A 279 16.20 -11.72 51.69
N ALA A 280 16.02 -10.62 52.39
CA ALA A 280 16.72 -10.38 53.64
C ALA A 280 16.11 -11.31 54.72
N ALA A 281 16.85 -12.30 55.11
CA ALA A 281 16.56 -13.06 56.34
C ALA A 281 17.28 -12.36 57.51
N GLY A 282 16.49 -11.74 58.35
CA GLY A 282 16.94 -11.31 59.68
C GLY A 282 17.13 -12.51 60.59
N GLY A 283 18.32 -12.67 61.13
CA GLY A 283 18.60 -13.57 62.27
C GLY A 283 18.71 -12.73 63.52
N ALA A 284 17.75 -12.91 64.38
CA ALA A 284 17.88 -12.52 65.80
C ALA A 284 18.29 -13.76 66.60
N THR A 285 19.20 -13.58 67.51
CA THR A 285 19.34 -14.41 68.74
C THR A 285 20.44 -13.99 69.65
N PRO A 286 20.43 -14.42 70.84
CA PRO A 286 19.72 -13.92 72.02
C PRO A 286 20.57 -13.01 72.86
#